data_e9c15b18353f8cde53f4815f8728f269
#
_entry.id   e9c15b18353f8cde53f4815f8728f269
#
_cell.length_a   1.000
_cell.length_b   1.000
_cell.length_c   1.000
_cell.angle_alpha   90.00
_cell.angle_beta   90.00
_cell.angle_gamma   90.00
#
_symmetry.space_group_name_H-M   'P 1'
#
loop_
_entity.id
_entity.type
_entity.pdbx_description
1 polymer ?
#
loop_
_entity_poly.entity_id
_entity_poly.type
_entity_poly.pdbx_seq_one_letter_code
_entity_poly.pdbx_strand_id
1 'polypeptide(L)'
;MNLLLYIYIFLIGITFGSFFTLAVYRIPRGEDITHTRSYCPKCNHKLSFWDMIPLLSYIFLGAKCRYCKEKIRPRYFILEFCSGLVFVLFALSIKLNIYTLTAQTIVYFIFGLLYIAGLFIVSGIDKEKINIQNEVTLYLTIVEAVYIIYLCIVDSASIYRYVIYLLTLVILTMANTIY
;
A
#
# COMPACT_ATOMS: atom_id res chain seq x y z
N MET A 1 -14.69 6.85 21.33
CA MET A 1 -14.80 5.61 20.52
C MET A 1 -14.10 5.75 19.16
N ASN A 2 -14.18 6.90 18.50
CA ASN A 2 -13.45 7.11 17.24
C ASN A 2 -11.91 7.05 17.35
N LEU A 3 -11.33 7.39 18.50
CA LEU A 3 -9.89 7.28 18.71
C LEU A 3 -9.39 5.84 18.55
N LEU A 4 -10.12 4.86 19.10
CA LEU A 4 -9.79 3.44 18.93
C LEU A 4 -9.83 3.02 17.46
N LEU A 5 -10.83 3.49 16.69
CA LEU A 5 -10.91 3.23 15.26
C LEU A 5 -9.65 3.70 14.52
N TYR A 6 -9.19 4.93 14.77
CA TYR A 6 -7.99 5.45 14.12
C TYR A 6 -6.71 4.73 14.57
N ILE A 7 -6.65 4.28 15.83
CA ILE A 7 -5.54 3.43 16.29
C ILE A 7 -5.52 2.11 15.52
N TYR A 8 -6.68 1.44 15.35
CA TYR A 8 -6.77 0.21 14.55
C TYR A 8 -6.38 0.44 13.08
N ILE A 9 -6.83 1.54 12.48
CA ILE A 9 -6.45 1.90 11.11
C ILE A 9 -4.95 2.13 11.00
N PHE A 10 -4.33 2.79 11.98
CA PHE A 10 -2.89 2.96 12.03
C PHE A 10 -2.15 1.62 12.11
N LEU A 11 -2.59 0.72 12.99
CA LEU A 11 -1.99 -0.61 13.14
C LEU A 11 -2.12 -1.45 11.85
N ILE A 12 -3.26 -1.38 11.19
CA ILE A 12 -3.46 -1.99 9.86
C ILE A 12 -2.48 -1.35 8.86
N GLY A 13 -2.40 -0.04 8.84
CA GLY A 13 -1.53 0.70 7.91
C GLY A 13 -0.05 0.35 8.08
N ILE A 14 0.47 0.25 9.30
CA ILE A 14 1.87 -0.16 9.51
C ILE A 14 2.12 -1.62 9.11
N THR A 15 1.13 -2.51 9.29
CA THR A 15 1.23 -3.90 8.86
C THR A 15 1.30 -4.01 7.33
N PHE A 16 0.45 -3.27 6.62
CA PHE A 16 0.54 -3.16 5.17
C PHE A 16 1.85 -2.49 4.72
N GLY A 17 2.33 -1.48 5.45
CA GLY A 17 3.62 -0.85 5.20
C GLY A 17 4.79 -1.83 5.22
N SER A 18 4.77 -2.78 6.15
CA SER A 18 5.77 -3.85 6.20
C SER A 18 5.69 -4.75 4.95
N PHE A 19 4.48 -5.06 4.48
CA PHE A 19 4.29 -5.76 3.20
C PHE A 19 4.75 -4.92 2.00
N PHE A 20 4.49 -3.60 1.98
CA PHE A 20 4.95 -2.73 0.89
C PHE A 20 6.47 -2.70 0.79
N THR A 21 7.19 -2.70 1.92
CA THR A 21 8.65 -2.75 1.90
C THR A 21 9.18 -4.02 1.25
N LEU A 22 8.52 -5.15 1.52
CA LEU A 22 8.85 -6.43 0.90
C LEU A 22 8.53 -6.42 -0.61
N ALA A 23 7.36 -5.92 -0.99
CA ALA A 23 6.93 -5.81 -2.38
C ALA A 23 7.88 -4.92 -3.21
N VAL A 24 8.24 -3.74 -2.68
CA VAL A 24 9.21 -2.82 -3.30
C VAL A 24 10.57 -3.48 -3.54
N TYR A 25 11.01 -4.36 -2.66
CA TYR A 25 12.27 -5.06 -2.81
C TYR A 25 12.18 -6.22 -3.81
N ARG A 26 11.12 -7.01 -3.75
CA ARG A 26 10.99 -8.29 -4.47
C ARG A 26 10.42 -8.16 -5.89
N ILE A 27 9.39 -7.32 -6.09
CA ILE A 27 8.75 -7.18 -7.40
C ILE A 27 9.77 -6.86 -8.50
N PRO A 28 10.66 -5.85 -8.36
CA PRO A 28 11.62 -5.53 -9.42
C PRO A 28 12.68 -6.62 -9.66
N ARG A 29 12.80 -7.58 -8.73
CA ARG A 29 13.75 -8.69 -8.84
C ARG A 29 13.13 -9.98 -9.33
N GLY A 30 11.81 -9.97 -9.59
CA GLY A 30 11.05 -11.17 -9.97
C GLY A 30 10.99 -12.22 -8.84
N GLU A 31 11.20 -11.80 -7.59
CA GLU A 31 11.14 -12.70 -6.42
C GLU A 31 9.70 -12.90 -5.95
N ASP A 32 9.39 -14.11 -5.46
CA ASP A 32 8.07 -14.42 -4.90
C ASP A 32 7.78 -13.60 -3.64
N ILE A 33 6.65 -12.88 -3.66
CA ILE A 33 6.18 -12.03 -2.57
C ILE A 33 5.23 -12.74 -1.59
N THR A 34 4.74 -13.93 -1.92
CA THR A 34 3.67 -14.61 -1.19
C THR A 34 4.12 -15.84 -0.42
N HIS A 35 4.92 -16.71 -1.03
CA HIS A 35 5.26 -18.03 -0.47
C HIS A 35 6.61 -18.06 0.25
N THR A 36 7.52 -17.15 -0.04
CA THR A 36 8.84 -17.13 0.61
C THR A 36 8.84 -16.26 1.88
N ARG A 37 9.30 -16.87 2.99
CA ARG A 37 9.45 -16.16 4.26
C ARG A 37 10.46 -15.02 4.14
N SER A 38 10.26 -13.99 4.97
CA SER A 38 11.21 -12.88 5.08
C SER A 38 12.55 -13.36 5.62
N TYR A 39 13.62 -12.85 5.04
CA TYR A 39 15.00 -13.20 5.40
C TYR A 39 15.89 -11.96 5.42
N CYS A 40 16.99 -12.04 6.13
CA CYS A 40 18.01 -10.99 6.11
C CYS A 40 18.84 -11.10 4.82
N PRO A 41 18.92 -10.05 3.97
CA PRO A 41 19.66 -10.13 2.71
C PRO A 41 21.19 -10.29 2.88
N LYS A 42 21.72 -10.09 4.08
CA LYS A 42 23.17 -10.24 4.36
C LYS A 42 23.55 -11.63 4.84
N CYS A 43 22.79 -12.21 5.77
CA CYS A 43 23.11 -13.52 6.34
C CYS A 43 22.17 -14.64 5.90
N ASN A 44 21.16 -14.34 5.06
CA ASN A 44 20.13 -15.25 4.59
C ASN A 44 19.34 -15.99 5.68
N HIS A 45 19.47 -15.55 6.94
CA HIS A 45 18.72 -16.14 8.04
C HIS A 45 17.23 -15.76 7.92
N LYS A 46 16.33 -16.75 8.07
CA LYS A 46 14.89 -16.54 8.06
C LYS A 46 14.46 -15.77 9.32
N LEU A 47 13.71 -14.69 9.13
CA LEU A 47 13.25 -13.86 10.24
C LEU A 47 12.16 -14.58 11.04
N SER A 48 12.20 -14.43 12.36
CA SER A 48 11.15 -14.89 13.26
C SER A 48 9.96 -13.92 13.23
N PHE A 49 8.81 -14.35 13.78
CA PHE A 49 7.63 -13.49 13.89
C PHE A 49 7.93 -12.18 14.64
N TRP A 50 8.70 -12.25 15.73
CA TRP A 50 9.09 -11.08 16.54
C TRP A 50 10.00 -10.09 15.82
N ASP A 51 10.75 -10.56 14.82
CA ASP A 51 11.64 -9.72 14.00
C ASP A 51 10.88 -8.99 12.90
N MET A 52 9.60 -9.35 12.68
CA MET A 52 8.73 -8.82 11.63
C MET A 52 7.62 -7.90 12.16
N ILE A 53 7.53 -7.67 13.49
CA ILE A 53 6.53 -6.75 14.04
C ILE A 53 6.87 -5.33 13.58
N PRO A 54 5.98 -4.68 12.77
CA PRO A 54 6.28 -3.39 12.18
C PRO A 54 6.62 -2.34 13.23
N LEU A 55 7.55 -1.45 12.91
CA LEU A 55 8.12 -0.39 13.76
C LEU A 55 8.81 -0.93 15.03
N LEU A 56 8.14 -1.79 15.78
CA LEU A 56 8.63 -2.27 17.08
C LEU A 56 9.93 -3.07 16.94
N SER A 57 9.96 -4.01 15.98
CA SER A 57 11.19 -4.81 15.75
C SER A 57 12.39 -3.93 15.41
N TYR A 58 12.20 -2.89 14.59
CA TYR A 58 13.25 -1.96 14.23
C TYR A 58 13.81 -1.21 15.46
N ILE A 59 12.91 -0.71 16.33
CA ILE A 59 13.27 0.01 17.56
C ILE A 59 13.99 -0.92 18.55
N PHE A 60 13.37 -2.08 18.87
CA PHE A 60 13.91 -3.00 19.88
C PHE A 60 15.23 -3.66 19.45
N LEU A 61 15.44 -3.87 18.15
CA LEU A 61 16.70 -4.40 17.64
C LEU A 61 17.77 -3.32 17.39
N GLY A 62 17.46 -2.05 17.68
CA GLY A 62 18.37 -0.93 17.46
C GLY A 62 18.77 -0.79 15.99
N ALA A 63 17.79 -0.96 15.07
CA ALA A 63 18.00 -0.88 13.62
C ALA A 63 19.03 -1.89 13.08
N LYS A 64 19.19 -3.06 13.72
CA LYS A 64 20.16 -4.10 13.34
C LYS A 64 19.50 -5.47 13.24
N CYS A 65 20.04 -6.30 12.36
CA CYS A 65 19.63 -7.70 12.31
C CYS A 65 19.94 -8.41 13.63
N ARG A 66 19.00 -9.20 14.16
CA ARG A 66 19.20 -9.97 15.40
C ARG A 66 20.40 -10.90 15.32
N TYR A 67 20.64 -11.51 14.16
CA TYR A 67 21.60 -12.60 13.97
C TYR A 67 23.00 -12.09 13.55
N CYS A 68 23.11 -11.34 12.47
CA CYS A 68 24.40 -10.87 11.95
C CYS A 68 24.76 -9.43 12.36
N LYS A 69 23.90 -8.74 13.11
CA LYS A 69 24.09 -7.36 13.57
C LYS A 69 24.26 -6.32 12.45
N GLU A 70 24.06 -6.69 11.19
CA GLU A 70 24.09 -5.76 10.06
C GLU A 70 22.97 -4.71 10.19
N LYS A 71 23.25 -3.47 9.80
CA LYS A 71 22.31 -2.35 9.89
C LYS A 71 21.13 -2.54 8.94
N ILE A 72 19.92 -2.35 9.46
CA ILE A 72 18.67 -2.33 8.68
C ILE A 72 18.51 -0.91 8.14
N ARG A 73 18.22 -0.77 6.84
CA ARG A 73 18.01 0.53 6.20
C ARG A 73 16.83 1.27 6.84
N PRO A 74 16.96 2.56 7.21
CA PRO A 74 15.87 3.35 7.82
C PRO A 74 14.61 3.42 6.97
N ARG A 75 14.75 3.21 5.67
CA ARG A 75 13.65 3.19 4.70
C ARG A 75 12.52 2.26 5.11
N TYR A 76 12.81 1.09 5.67
CA TYR A 76 11.80 0.14 6.13
C TYR A 76 10.91 0.76 7.20
N PHE A 77 11.51 1.32 8.23
CA PHE A 77 10.81 2.02 9.30
C PHE A 77 9.97 3.20 8.78
N ILE A 78 10.55 4.01 7.88
CA ILE A 78 9.88 5.18 7.30
C ILE A 78 8.64 4.76 6.50
N LEU A 79 8.75 3.75 5.64
CA LEU A 79 7.62 3.26 4.85
C LEU A 79 6.51 2.69 5.73
N GLU A 80 6.84 1.92 6.76
CA GLU A 80 5.86 1.39 7.72
C GLU A 80 5.13 2.52 8.45
N PHE A 81 5.87 3.48 9.00
CA PHE A 81 5.29 4.62 9.70
C PHE A 81 4.43 5.50 8.80
N CYS A 82 4.94 5.85 7.61
CA CYS A 82 4.22 6.69 6.64
C CYS A 82 2.94 6.01 6.15
N SER A 83 2.94 4.69 5.92
CA SER A 83 1.73 3.99 5.52
C SER A 83 0.66 4.01 6.60
N GLY A 84 1.03 3.81 7.87
CA GLY A 84 0.12 3.96 8.99
C GLY A 84 -0.47 5.37 9.08
N LEU A 85 0.37 6.39 8.95
CA LEU A 85 -0.05 7.79 9.00
C LEU A 85 -0.99 8.14 7.84
N VAL A 86 -0.66 7.74 6.60
CA VAL A 86 -1.49 8.04 5.42
C VAL A 86 -2.84 7.34 5.49
N PHE A 87 -2.91 6.10 6.01
CA PHE A 87 -4.17 5.40 6.22
C PHE A 87 -5.08 6.15 7.20
N VAL A 88 -4.52 6.68 8.29
CA VAL A 88 -5.28 7.50 9.25
C VAL A 88 -5.70 8.83 8.63
N LEU A 89 -4.81 9.52 7.92
CA LEU A 89 -5.13 10.78 7.26
C LEU A 89 -6.24 10.61 6.21
N PHE A 90 -6.21 9.51 5.46
CA PHE A 90 -7.28 9.17 4.52
C PHE A 90 -8.60 8.92 5.25
N ALA A 91 -8.62 8.15 6.33
CA ALA A 91 -9.82 7.94 7.14
C ALA A 91 -10.38 9.24 7.73
N LEU A 92 -9.49 10.14 8.17
CA LEU A 92 -9.88 11.47 8.64
C LEU A 92 -10.46 12.34 7.53
N SER A 93 -9.89 12.31 6.32
CA SER A 93 -10.34 13.11 5.17
C SER A 93 -11.78 12.77 4.76
N ILE A 94 -12.15 11.48 4.84
CA ILE A 94 -13.51 11.01 4.57
C ILE A 94 -14.42 11.08 5.80
N LYS A 95 -13.92 11.64 6.91
CA LYS A 95 -14.64 11.74 8.20
C LYS A 95 -15.19 10.39 8.67
N LEU A 96 -14.40 9.34 8.51
CA LEU A 96 -14.80 7.97 8.88
C LEU A 96 -15.18 7.91 10.36
N ASN A 97 -16.42 7.51 10.64
CA ASN A 97 -16.98 7.44 11.97
C ASN A 97 -17.75 6.14 12.13
N ILE A 98 -17.56 5.47 13.25
CA ILE A 98 -18.19 4.18 13.55
C ILE A 98 -19.73 4.27 13.58
N TYR A 99 -20.26 5.45 13.93
CA TYR A 99 -21.71 5.67 14.05
C TYR A 99 -22.40 6.01 12.73
N THR A 100 -21.65 6.46 11.72
CA THR A 100 -22.18 6.86 10.40
C THR A 100 -21.65 5.96 9.29
N LEU A 101 -21.24 4.74 9.66
CA LEU A 101 -20.66 3.80 8.72
C LEU A 101 -21.75 3.26 7.79
N THR A 102 -21.68 3.62 6.51
CA THR A 102 -22.53 3.07 5.46
C THR A 102 -21.74 2.09 4.60
N ALA A 103 -22.45 1.18 3.91
CA ALA A 103 -21.80 0.26 2.97
C ALA A 103 -20.99 1.02 1.90
N GLN A 104 -21.51 2.13 1.40
CA GLN A 104 -20.81 2.98 0.43
C GLN A 104 -19.51 3.56 0.99
N THR A 105 -19.52 4.05 2.25
CA THR A 105 -18.32 4.57 2.91
C THR A 105 -17.27 3.50 3.09
N ILE A 106 -17.67 2.27 3.43
CA ILE A 106 -16.75 1.13 3.57
C ILE A 106 -16.12 0.80 2.22
N VAL A 107 -16.91 0.69 1.15
CA VAL A 107 -16.41 0.40 -0.19
C VAL A 107 -15.44 1.49 -0.64
N TYR A 108 -15.81 2.76 -0.48
CA TYR A 108 -14.93 3.89 -0.80
C TYR A 108 -13.60 3.82 -0.03
N PHE A 109 -13.68 3.52 1.26
CA PHE A 109 -12.49 3.38 2.11
C PHE A 109 -11.58 2.24 1.64
N ILE A 110 -12.14 1.06 1.35
CA ILE A 110 -11.37 -0.10 0.88
C ILE A 110 -10.67 0.21 -0.45
N PHE A 111 -11.39 0.74 -1.44
CA PHE A 111 -10.78 1.08 -2.73
C PHE A 111 -9.71 2.16 -2.60
N GLY A 112 -9.93 3.16 -1.74
CA GLY A 112 -8.91 4.17 -1.45
C GLY A 112 -7.65 3.58 -0.82
N LEU A 113 -7.79 2.62 0.10
CA LEU A 113 -6.63 1.92 0.68
C LEU A 113 -5.89 1.08 -0.36
N LEU A 114 -6.59 0.38 -1.25
CA LEU A 114 -5.97 -0.40 -2.33
C LEU A 114 -5.19 0.51 -3.29
N TYR A 115 -5.75 1.67 -3.62
CA TYR A 115 -5.08 2.65 -4.47
C TYR A 115 -3.84 3.24 -3.80
N ILE A 116 -3.96 3.65 -2.53
CA ILE A 116 -2.84 4.14 -1.72
C ILE A 116 -1.73 3.07 -1.63
N ALA A 117 -2.08 1.80 -1.46
CA ALA A 117 -1.12 0.70 -1.43
C ALA A 117 -0.29 0.63 -2.73
N GLY A 118 -0.94 0.72 -3.88
CA GLY A 118 -0.27 0.76 -5.18
C GLY A 118 0.68 1.96 -5.31
N LEU A 119 0.25 3.15 -4.87
CA LEU A 119 1.10 4.35 -4.88
C LEU A 119 2.34 4.21 -4.00
N PHE A 120 2.22 3.57 -2.82
CA PHE A 120 3.38 3.27 -1.96
C PHE A 120 4.38 2.35 -2.65
N ILE A 121 3.91 1.32 -3.34
CA ILE A 121 4.76 0.37 -4.07
C ILE A 121 5.46 1.08 -5.23
N VAL A 122 4.73 1.83 -6.05
CA VAL A 122 5.31 2.61 -7.18
C VAL A 122 6.38 3.59 -6.67
N SER A 123 6.04 4.42 -5.67
CA SER A 123 6.97 5.40 -5.10
C SER A 123 8.21 4.74 -4.47
N GLY A 124 8.05 3.56 -3.90
CA GLY A 124 9.16 2.80 -3.33
C GLY A 124 10.10 2.24 -4.39
N ILE A 125 9.57 1.73 -5.50
CA ILE A 125 10.34 1.20 -6.63
C ILE A 125 11.09 2.33 -7.34
N ASP A 126 10.43 3.45 -7.62
CA ASP A 126 11.02 4.61 -8.29
C ASP A 126 12.26 5.13 -7.54
N LYS A 127 12.20 5.20 -6.21
CA LYS A 127 13.36 5.57 -5.38
C LYS A 127 14.57 4.64 -5.53
N GLU A 128 14.39 3.40 -5.93
CA GLU A 128 15.49 2.46 -6.19
C GLU A 128 16.09 2.61 -7.58
N LYS A 129 15.61 3.55 -8.39
CA LYS A 129 16.00 3.75 -9.82
C LYS A 129 15.84 2.49 -10.66
N ILE A 130 14.83 1.69 -10.33
CA ILE A 130 14.45 0.49 -11.06
C ILE A 130 13.22 0.88 -11.90
N ASN A 131 13.18 0.45 -13.16
CA ASN A 131 12.03 0.69 -14.03
C ASN A 131 10.74 0.20 -13.35
N ILE A 132 9.71 1.05 -13.35
CA ILE A 132 8.40 0.69 -12.82
C ILE A 132 7.87 -0.45 -13.68
N GLN A 133 7.60 -1.58 -13.06
CA GLN A 133 7.06 -2.73 -13.79
C GLN A 133 5.61 -2.45 -14.21
N ASN A 134 5.28 -2.80 -15.44
CA ASN A 134 3.92 -2.67 -16.01
C ASN A 134 2.86 -3.34 -15.12
N GLU A 135 3.23 -4.36 -14.36
CA GLU A 135 2.35 -5.08 -13.44
C GLU A 135 1.75 -4.18 -12.34
N VAL A 136 2.55 -3.27 -11.77
CA VAL A 136 2.07 -2.37 -10.70
C VAL A 136 1.16 -1.28 -11.29
N THR A 137 1.50 -0.77 -12.46
CA THR A 137 0.65 0.17 -13.19
C THR A 137 -0.68 -0.49 -13.58
N LEU A 138 -0.63 -1.73 -14.08
CA LEU A 138 -1.82 -2.53 -14.39
C LEU A 138 -2.70 -2.75 -13.16
N TYR A 139 -2.11 -3.06 -12.00
CA TYR A 139 -2.84 -3.19 -10.74
C TYR A 139 -3.62 -1.91 -10.39
N LEU A 140 -2.96 -0.74 -10.43
CA LEU A 140 -3.61 0.55 -10.16
C LEU A 140 -4.76 0.82 -11.13
N THR A 141 -4.54 0.55 -12.42
CA THR A 141 -5.55 0.71 -13.47
C THR A 141 -6.77 -0.18 -13.21
N ILE A 142 -6.56 -1.44 -12.83
CA ILE A 142 -7.65 -2.37 -12.52
C ILE A 142 -8.44 -1.90 -11.30
N VAL A 143 -7.76 -1.51 -10.22
CA VAL A 143 -8.42 -1.01 -8.99
C VAL A 143 -9.30 0.20 -9.30
N GLU A 144 -8.79 1.15 -10.08
CA GLU A 144 -9.54 2.35 -10.45
C GLU A 144 -10.71 2.03 -11.40
N ALA A 145 -10.49 1.18 -12.40
CA ALA A 145 -11.56 0.77 -13.33
C ALA A 145 -12.71 0.06 -12.61
N VAL A 146 -12.41 -0.87 -11.70
CA VAL A 146 -13.43 -1.59 -10.92
C VAL A 146 -14.19 -0.62 -10.03
N TYR A 147 -13.50 0.36 -9.41
CA TYR A 147 -14.16 1.37 -8.60
C TYR A 147 -15.09 2.28 -9.43
N ILE A 148 -14.65 2.72 -10.61
CA ILE A 148 -15.47 3.53 -11.53
C ILE A 148 -16.72 2.74 -11.96
N ILE A 149 -16.59 1.45 -12.29
CA ILE A 149 -17.73 0.59 -12.62
C ILE A 149 -18.71 0.51 -11.45
N TYR A 150 -18.21 0.32 -10.23
CA TYR A 150 -19.04 0.35 -9.03
C TYR A 150 -19.81 1.67 -8.89
N LEU A 151 -19.16 2.81 -9.10
CA LEU A 151 -19.79 4.13 -9.03
C LEU A 151 -20.87 4.31 -10.12
N CYS A 152 -20.65 3.81 -11.34
CA CYS A 152 -21.65 3.84 -12.40
C CYS A 152 -22.94 3.07 -12.02
N ILE A 153 -22.80 1.99 -11.25
CA ILE A 153 -23.94 1.18 -10.80
C ILE A 153 -24.69 1.86 -9.66
N VAL A 154 -23.96 2.45 -8.71
CA VAL A 154 -24.55 3.02 -7.47
C VAL A 154 -25.09 4.44 -7.69
N ASP A 155 -24.42 5.24 -8.50
CA ASP A 155 -24.81 6.64 -8.82
C ASP A 155 -25.04 6.82 -10.32
N SER A 156 -26.11 6.27 -10.81
CA SER A 156 -26.49 6.34 -12.23
C SER A 156 -26.75 7.78 -12.73
N ALA A 157 -27.08 8.71 -11.83
CA ALA A 157 -27.30 10.12 -12.19
C ALA A 157 -26.03 10.84 -12.68
N SER A 158 -24.87 10.35 -12.31
CA SER A 158 -23.56 10.94 -12.65
C SER A 158 -22.77 10.12 -13.67
N ILE A 159 -23.43 9.23 -14.42
CA ILE A 159 -22.78 8.27 -15.34
C ILE A 159 -21.81 8.94 -16.34
N TYR A 160 -22.18 10.13 -16.88
CA TYR A 160 -21.32 10.85 -17.81
C TYR A 160 -19.97 11.24 -17.20
N ARG A 161 -19.96 11.63 -15.93
CA ARG A 161 -18.73 11.98 -15.19
C ARG A 161 -17.82 10.77 -15.04
N TYR A 162 -18.39 9.62 -14.71
CA TYR A 162 -17.63 8.38 -14.54
C TYR A 162 -17.09 7.84 -15.87
N VAL A 163 -17.85 7.97 -16.94
CA VAL A 163 -17.39 7.64 -18.31
C VAL A 163 -16.19 8.52 -18.70
N ILE A 164 -16.23 9.82 -18.38
CA ILE A 164 -15.07 10.70 -18.63
C ILE A 164 -13.85 10.25 -17.83
N TYR A 165 -14.01 9.89 -16.55
CA TYR A 165 -12.90 9.37 -15.74
C TYR A 165 -12.32 8.09 -16.32
N LEU A 166 -13.16 7.16 -16.77
CA LEU A 166 -12.73 5.93 -17.42
C LEU A 166 -11.94 6.22 -18.71
N LEU A 167 -12.45 7.12 -19.54
CA LEU A 167 -11.76 7.52 -20.78
C LEU A 167 -10.40 8.18 -20.50
N THR A 168 -10.31 9.07 -19.50
CA THR A 168 -9.04 9.69 -19.11
C THR A 168 -8.05 8.66 -18.58
N LEU A 169 -8.51 7.70 -17.79
CA LEU A 169 -7.69 6.59 -17.30
C LEU A 169 -7.11 5.77 -18.45
N VAL A 170 -7.96 5.38 -19.43
CA VAL A 170 -7.53 4.61 -20.61
C VAL A 170 -6.51 5.40 -21.42
N ILE A 171 -6.72 6.69 -21.65
CA ILE A 171 -5.76 7.55 -22.38
C ILE A 171 -4.43 7.61 -21.66
N LEU A 172 -4.42 7.82 -20.34
CA LEU A 172 -3.19 7.90 -19.56
C LEU A 172 -2.42 6.58 -19.55
N THR A 173 -3.12 5.44 -19.44
CA THR A 173 -2.48 4.13 -19.49
C THR A 173 -1.91 3.82 -20.88
N MET A 174 -2.62 4.16 -21.94
CA MET A 174 -2.12 4.02 -23.32
C MET A 174 -0.89 4.90 -23.54
N ALA A 175 -0.90 6.15 -23.09
CA ALA A 175 0.26 7.03 -23.19
C ALA A 175 1.48 6.47 -22.45
N ASN A 176 1.28 5.87 -21.27
CA ASN A 176 2.36 5.27 -20.49
C ASN A 176 2.94 3.97 -21.09
N THR A 177 2.17 3.25 -21.91
CA THR A 177 2.64 2.03 -22.59
C THR A 177 3.41 2.31 -23.89
N ILE A 178 3.32 3.53 -24.42
CA ILE A 178 3.98 3.94 -25.67
C ILE A 178 5.38 4.54 -25.39
N TYR A 179 5.64 5.01 -24.18
CA TYR A 179 6.94 5.52 -23.72
C TYR A 179 7.71 4.47 -22.93
#